data_7f20dfb9aaa149d1263df70a40fb6997
#
_entry.id   7f20dfb9aaa149d1263df70a40fb6997
#
_cell.length_a   1.000
_cell.length_b   1.000
_cell.length_c   1.000
_cell.angle_alpha   90.00
_cell.angle_beta   90.00
_cell.angle_gamma   90.00
#
_symmetry.space_group_name_H-M   'P 1'
#
loop_
_entity.id
_entity.type
_entity.pdbx_description
1 polymer ?
#
loop_
_entity_poly.entity_id
_entity_poly.type
_entity_poly.pdbx_seq_one_letter_code
_entity_poly.pdbx_strand_id
1 'polypeptide(L)'
;VPPAEKAAARPLAAKAIDPIRRLGTVLEDDVALKPYADTLVDGMPVLRVHGAGRPVPERRLRRLVRLGSERTFEQDPKYALRILVDIAIKALSPAINDPTTAVQALDQVEDLLLRLGRVDLAGGRVRDERGTLRLVFPVPKWEDFLVLAFGEIRHCGASSIQVMRRLRALLQD
;
A
#
# COMPACT_ATOMS: atom_id res chain seq x y z
N VAL A 1 15.41 14.68 -10.68
CA VAL A 1 13.96 14.55 -10.86
C VAL A 1 13.36 15.93 -10.70
N PRO A 2 12.59 16.46 -11.68
CA PRO A 2 12.02 17.80 -11.59
C PRO A 2 10.99 17.91 -10.47
N PRO A 3 10.85 19.06 -9.80
CA PRO A 3 10.01 19.24 -8.61
C PRO A 3 8.49 19.00 -8.85
N ALA A 4 8.04 19.00 -10.09
CA ALA A 4 6.63 18.73 -10.45
C ALA A 4 6.21 17.26 -10.24
N GLU A 5 7.14 16.32 -10.36
CA GLU A 5 6.84 14.88 -10.18
C GLU A 5 6.71 14.46 -8.71
N LYS A 6 7.37 15.20 -7.79
CA LYS A 6 7.18 15.02 -6.34
C LYS A 6 5.80 15.51 -5.84
N ALA A 7 5.16 16.42 -6.57
CA ALA A 7 3.85 16.95 -6.21
C ALA A 7 2.71 15.98 -6.53
N ALA A 8 2.86 15.10 -7.52
CA ALA A 8 1.81 14.16 -7.94
C ALA A 8 1.63 12.95 -7.00
N ALA A 9 2.65 12.56 -6.25
CA ALA A 9 2.56 11.46 -5.26
C ALA A 9 1.90 11.86 -3.93
N ARG A 10 1.71 13.15 -3.68
CA ARG A 10 1.10 13.70 -2.47
C ARG A 10 -0.42 13.57 -2.32
N PRO A 11 -1.27 13.44 -3.38
CA PRO A 11 -2.71 13.62 -3.21
C PRO A 11 -3.43 12.52 -2.42
N LEU A 12 -2.92 11.30 -2.39
CA LEU A 12 -3.62 10.15 -1.79
C LEU A 12 -3.54 10.15 -0.26
N ALA A 13 -2.36 10.38 0.27
CA ALA A 13 -2.17 10.57 1.70
C ALA A 13 -2.85 11.87 2.18
N ALA A 14 -2.82 12.94 1.37
CA ALA A 14 -3.42 14.23 1.71
C ALA A 14 -4.94 14.18 1.83
N LYS A 15 -5.65 13.44 0.95
CA LYS A 15 -7.12 13.31 1.02
C LYS A 15 -7.61 12.54 2.26
N ALA A 16 -6.85 11.56 2.73
CA ALA A 16 -7.17 10.84 3.96
C ALA A 16 -6.77 11.65 5.23
N ILE A 17 -5.76 12.50 5.11
CA ILE A 17 -5.20 13.29 6.21
C ILE A 17 -5.97 14.62 6.42
N ASP A 18 -6.56 15.21 5.37
CA ASP A 18 -7.30 16.47 5.48
C ASP A 18 -8.43 16.47 6.53
N PRO A 19 -9.28 15.44 6.65
CA PRO A 19 -10.24 15.35 7.74
C PRO A 19 -9.58 15.26 9.12
N ILE A 20 -8.43 14.61 9.21
CA ILE A 20 -7.68 14.41 10.45
C ILE A 20 -6.96 15.72 10.84
N ARG A 21 -6.43 16.47 9.89
CA ARG A 21 -5.84 17.80 10.12
C ARG A 21 -6.87 18.80 10.64
N ARG A 22 -8.12 18.74 10.16
CA ARG A 22 -9.23 19.57 10.67
C ARG A 22 -9.62 19.22 12.10
N LEU A 23 -9.34 18.01 12.56
CA LEU A 23 -9.52 17.56 13.93
C LEU A 23 -8.30 17.83 14.84
N GLY A 24 -7.18 18.28 14.26
CA GLY A 24 -5.93 18.52 14.99
C GLY A 24 -6.02 19.49 16.16
N THR A 25 -7.08 20.29 16.24
CA THR A 25 -7.43 21.14 17.39
C THR A 25 -8.14 20.38 18.53
N VAL A 26 -8.57 19.13 18.31
CA VAL A 26 -9.40 18.36 19.26
C VAL A 26 -8.69 17.10 19.77
N LEU A 27 -7.70 16.59 19.02
CA LEU A 27 -6.92 15.42 19.39
C LEU A 27 -5.56 15.88 19.92
N GLU A 28 -5.45 16.03 21.22
CA GLU A 28 -4.15 16.26 21.88
C GLU A 28 -3.25 15.02 21.90
N ASP A 29 -3.75 13.88 21.37
CA ASP A 29 -3.22 12.55 21.63
C ASP A 29 -2.96 11.74 20.36
N ASP A 30 -2.00 10.82 20.44
CA ASP A 30 -1.57 9.95 19.34
C ASP A 30 -2.69 9.02 18.88
N VAL A 31 -2.99 9.07 17.58
CA VAL A 31 -4.00 8.21 16.96
C VAL A 31 -3.31 7.17 16.10
N ALA A 32 -3.50 5.90 16.41
CA ALA A 32 -3.04 4.79 15.59
C ALA A 32 -4.19 4.22 14.74
N LEU A 33 -4.00 4.21 13.43
CA LEU A 33 -4.93 3.61 12.48
C LEU A 33 -4.47 2.21 12.06
N LYS A 34 -5.42 1.34 11.74
CA LYS A 34 -5.12 0.08 11.04
C LYS A 34 -4.61 0.33 9.62
N PRO A 35 -3.86 -0.64 9.04
CA PRO A 35 -3.37 -0.54 7.67
C PRO A 35 -4.50 -0.26 6.68
N TYR A 36 -4.16 0.49 5.65
CA TYR A 36 -4.98 0.63 4.46
C TYR A 36 -5.29 -0.76 3.88
N ALA A 37 -6.53 -0.93 3.44
CA ALA A 37 -6.98 -2.07 2.65
C ALA A 37 -7.01 -3.44 3.33
N ASP A 38 -6.98 -3.50 4.66
CA ASP A 38 -7.31 -4.74 5.37
C ASP A 38 -8.80 -5.03 5.27
N THR A 39 -9.13 -6.30 5.11
CA THR A 39 -10.52 -6.76 5.27
C THR A 39 -10.91 -6.61 6.73
N LEU A 40 -11.93 -5.79 6.97
CA LEU A 40 -12.46 -5.56 8.30
C LEU A 40 -13.57 -6.56 8.60
N VAL A 41 -13.49 -7.20 9.75
CA VAL A 41 -14.53 -8.08 10.28
C VAL A 41 -15.23 -7.32 11.40
N ASP A 42 -16.53 -7.59 11.58
CA ASP A 42 -17.31 -6.96 12.64
C ASP A 42 -16.65 -7.15 14.02
N GLY A 43 -16.61 -6.08 14.81
CA GLY A 43 -15.93 -6.04 16.09
C GLY A 43 -14.41 -5.81 16.05
N MET A 44 -13.77 -5.72 14.86
CA MET A 44 -12.35 -5.38 14.78
C MET A 44 -12.09 -3.91 15.10
N PRO A 45 -11.07 -3.60 15.94
CA PRO A 45 -10.68 -2.23 16.20
C PRO A 45 -10.03 -1.61 14.93
N VAL A 46 -10.60 -0.53 14.42
CA VAL A 46 -10.10 0.21 13.25
C VAL A 46 -9.15 1.32 13.65
N LEU A 47 -9.43 1.95 14.78
CA LEU A 47 -8.73 3.12 15.28
C LEU A 47 -8.46 2.96 16.78
N ARG A 48 -7.25 3.30 17.21
CA ARG A 48 -6.88 3.36 18.61
C ARG A 48 -6.46 4.78 18.95
N VAL A 49 -7.07 5.38 19.97
CA VAL A 49 -6.74 6.70 20.49
C VAL A 49 -5.95 6.53 21.77
N HIS A 50 -4.81 7.19 21.88
CA HIS A 50 -3.94 7.14 23.05
C HIS A 50 -3.88 8.53 23.72
N GLY A 51 -3.72 8.57 25.05
CA GLY A 51 -3.42 9.77 25.81
C GLY A 51 -4.58 10.76 26.00
N ALA A 52 -5.82 10.39 25.62
CA ALA A 52 -6.96 11.30 25.66
C ALA A 52 -7.30 11.73 27.09
N GLY A 53 -6.92 12.95 27.45
CA GLY A 53 -7.36 13.57 28.71
C GLY A 53 -8.87 13.79 28.78
N ARG A 54 -9.54 13.79 27.62
CA ARG A 54 -11.00 13.79 27.46
C ARG A 54 -11.42 12.73 26.42
N PRO A 55 -12.48 11.93 26.67
CA PRO A 55 -12.95 10.96 25.70
C PRO A 55 -13.39 11.65 24.40
N VAL A 56 -12.82 11.20 23.29
CA VAL A 56 -13.22 11.68 21.96
C VAL A 56 -14.53 10.99 21.58
N PRO A 57 -15.58 11.75 21.22
CA PRO A 57 -16.86 11.15 20.84
C PRO A 57 -16.71 10.21 19.64
N GLU A 58 -17.12 8.96 19.81
CA GLU A 58 -17.04 7.90 18.78
C GLU A 58 -17.63 8.34 17.43
N ARG A 59 -18.73 9.12 17.46
CA ARG A 59 -19.36 9.68 16.25
C ARG A 59 -18.41 10.56 15.44
N ARG A 60 -17.47 11.26 16.08
CA ARG A 60 -16.45 12.06 15.37
C ARG A 60 -15.41 11.15 14.73
N LEU A 61 -14.95 10.12 15.44
CA LEU A 61 -13.96 9.16 14.95
C LEU A 61 -14.52 8.38 13.75
N ARG A 62 -15.76 7.92 13.81
CA ARG A 62 -16.43 7.19 12.72
C ARG A 62 -16.52 8.00 11.41
N ARG A 63 -16.62 9.32 11.49
CA ARG A 63 -16.66 10.19 10.30
C ARG A 63 -15.31 10.33 9.59
N LEU A 64 -14.22 9.96 10.24
CA LEU A 64 -12.86 10.05 9.69
C LEU A 64 -12.49 8.82 8.89
N VAL A 65 -13.15 7.70 9.14
CA VAL A 65 -12.88 6.42 8.50
C VAL A 65 -13.94 6.20 7.42
N ARG A 66 -13.50 6.01 6.19
CA ARG A 66 -14.35 5.58 5.10
C ARG A 66 -14.18 4.07 4.92
N LEU A 67 -15.27 3.35 4.98
CA LEU A 67 -15.33 1.93 4.65
C LEU A 67 -15.82 1.81 3.20
N GLY A 68 -15.09 1.06 2.39
CA GLY A 68 -15.49 0.67 1.04
C GLY A 68 -15.87 -0.80 1.01
N SER A 69 -16.73 -1.19 0.08
CA SER A 69 -17.08 -2.60 -0.18
C SER A 69 -16.00 -3.32 -0.98
N GLU A 70 -15.16 -2.58 -1.68
CA GLU A 70 -14.15 -3.10 -2.60
C GLU A 70 -12.80 -2.41 -2.39
N ARG A 71 -11.72 -3.11 -2.74
CA ARG A 71 -10.38 -2.53 -2.83
C ARG A 71 -10.29 -1.65 -4.07
N THR A 72 -9.66 -0.48 -3.94
CA THR A 72 -9.38 0.41 -5.06
C THR A 72 -7.89 0.70 -5.15
N PHE A 73 -7.40 1.03 -6.34
CA PHE A 73 -6.00 1.39 -6.57
C PHE A 73 -5.58 2.65 -5.81
N GLU A 74 -6.53 3.57 -5.59
CA GLU A 74 -6.28 4.80 -4.86
C GLU A 74 -6.08 4.58 -3.37
N GLN A 75 -6.63 3.49 -2.83
CA GLN A 75 -6.59 3.18 -1.40
C GLN A 75 -5.50 2.18 -1.06
N ASP A 76 -5.15 1.30 -2.01
CA ASP A 76 -4.19 0.22 -1.77
C ASP A 76 -3.13 0.15 -2.88
N PRO A 77 -1.94 0.70 -2.65
CA PRO A 77 -0.85 0.63 -3.62
C PRO A 77 -0.39 -0.80 -3.93
N LYS A 78 -0.63 -1.77 -3.03
CA LYS A 78 -0.33 -3.18 -3.26
C LYS A 78 -1.34 -3.86 -4.18
N TYR A 79 -2.54 -3.28 -4.35
CA TYR A 79 -3.61 -3.93 -5.09
C TYR A 79 -3.28 -4.08 -6.58
N ALA A 80 -2.72 -3.04 -7.20
CA ALA A 80 -2.27 -3.11 -8.59
C ALA A 80 -1.20 -4.20 -8.78
N LEU A 81 -0.21 -4.24 -7.88
CA LEU A 81 0.83 -5.25 -7.90
C LEU A 81 0.25 -6.65 -7.71
N ARG A 82 -0.71 -6.83 -6.79
CA ARG A 82 -1.38 -8.11 -6.57
C ARG A 82 -2.08 -8.62 -7.84
N ILE A 83 -2.77 -7.75 -8.58
CA ILE A 83 -3.44 -8.13 -9.84
C ILE A 83 -2.42 -8.60 -10.87
N LEU A 84 -1.29 -7.91 -11.03
CA LEU A 84 -0.24 -8.33 -11.96
C LEU A 84 0.35 -9.69 -11.58
N VAL A 85 0.59 -9.91 -10.29
CA VAL A 85 1.06 -11.19 -9.77
C VAL A 85 0.04 -12.29 -10.01
N ASP A 86 -1.25 -12.04 -9.79
CA ASP A 86 -2.33 -13.01 -10.03
C ASP A 86 -2.44 -13.38 -11.52
N ILE A 87 -2.24 -12.42 -12.42
CA ILE A 87 -2.17 -12.68 -13.87
C ILE A 87 -1.00 -13.61 -14.18
N ALA A 88 0.19 -13.34 -13.65
CA ALA A 88 1.37 -14.18 -13.87
C ALA A 88 1.17 -15.60 -13.33
N ILE A 89 0.66 -15.75 -12.11
CA ILE A 89 0.41 -17.05 -11.48
C ILE A 89 -0.64 -17.84 -12.27
N LYS A 90 -1.71 -17.17 -12.71
CA LYS A 90 -2.74 -17.80 -13.54
C LYS A 90 -2.18 -18.30 -14.85
N ALA A 91 -1.34 -17.50 -15.52
CA ALA A 91 -0.66 -17.88 -16.76
C ALA A 91 0.26 -19.09 -16.55
N LEU A 92 0.92 -19.20 -15.40
CA LEU A 92 1.82 -20.30 -15.03
C LEU A 92 1.09 -21.54 -14.49
N SER A 93 -0.22 -21.49 -14.35
CA SER A 93 -0.97 -22.66 -13.86
C SER A 93 -0.86 -23.83 -14.86
N PRO A 94 -0.88 -25.09 -14.38
CA PRO A 94 -0.76 -26.27 -15.25
C PRO A 94 -1.82 -26.33 -16.37
N ALA A 95 -2.99 -25.73 -16.15
CA ALA A 95 -4.09 -25.72 -17.11
C ALA A 95 -3.87 -24.71 -18.26
N ILE A 96 -3.15 -23.61 -18.01
CA ILE A 96 -2.92 -22.55 -19.00
C ILE A 96 -1.52 -22.68 -19.60
N ASN A 97 -0.50 -22.82 -18.76
CA ASN A 97 0.90 -23.02 -19.13
C ASN A 97 1.39 -22.02 -20.20
N ASP A 98 1.18 -20.72 -19.96
CA ASP A 98 1.59 -19.61 -20.82
C ASP A 98 2.71 -18.78 -20.17
N PRO A 99 3.98 -19.19 -20.30
CA PRO A 99 5.10 -18.43 -19.76
C PRO A 99 5.28 -17.05 -20.39
N THR A 100 4.80 -16.85 -21.62
CA THR A 100 4.92 -15.57 -22.33
C THR A 100 4.08 -14.49 -21.65
N THR A 101 2.83 -14.79 -21.33
CA THR A 101 1.96 -13.89 -20.57
C THR A 101 2.52 -13.63 -19.17
N ALA A 102 3.11 -14.64 -18.53
CA ALA A 102 3.77 -14.45 -17.23
C ALA A 102 4.97 -13.49 -17.32
N VAL A 103 5.78 -13.57 -18.38
CA VAL A 103 6.89 -12.62 -18.62
C VAL A 103 6.36 -11.22 -18.86
N GLN A 104 5.31 -11.04 -19.66
CA GLN A 104 4.68 -9.74 -19.87
C GLN A 104 4.15 -9.13 -18.57
N ALA A 105 3.56 -9.94 -17.70
CA ALA A 105 3.14 -9.48 -16.38
C ALA A 105 4.33 -9.05 -15.52
N LEU A 106 5.46 -9.76 -15.58
CA LEU A 106 6.71 -9.37 -14.92
C LEU A 106 7.26 -8.05 -15.44
N ASP A 107 7.14 -7.75 -16.73
CA ASP A 107 7.55 -6.44 -17.30
C ASP A 107 6.72 -5.30 -16.67
N GLN A 108 5.43 -5.50 -16.46
CA GLN A 108 4.57 -4.53 -15.80
C GLN A 108 4.85 -4.43 -14.29
N VAL A 109 5.20 -5.53 -13.64
CA VAL A 109 5.65 -5.55 -12.24
C VAL A 109 6.91 -4.69 -12.08
N GLU A 110 7.90 -4.84 -13.00
CA GLU A 110 9.12 -4.03 -13.01
C GLU A 110 8.81 -2.54 -13.13
N ASP A 111 8.05 -2.13 -14.15
CA ASP A 111 7.69 -0.71 -14.34
C ASP A 111 7.02 -0.13 -13.09
N LEU A 112 6.12 -0.90 -12.46
CA LEU A 112 5.47 -0.49 -11.24
C LEU A 112 6.45 -0.36 -10.06
N LEU A 113 7.37 -1.32 -9.89
CA LEU A 113 8.39 -1.27 -8.83
C LEU A 113 9.38 -0.12 -9.03
N LEU A 114 9.81 0.14 -10.27
CA LEU A 114 10.68 1.28 -10.60
C LEU A 114 10.00 2.63 -10.28
N ARG A 115 8.70 2.74 -10.51
CA ARG A 115 7.91 3.92 -10.12
C ARG A 115 7.77 4.03 -8.60
N LEU A 116 7.49 2.92 -7.92
CA LEU A 116 7.40 2.87 -6.45
C LEU A 116 8.72 3.21 -5.77
N GLY A 117 9.85 2.76 -6.32
CA GLY A 117 11.18 3.07 -5.79
C GLY A 117 11.54 4.56 -5.80
N ARG A 118 10.79 5.39 -6.56
CA ARG A 118 10.92 6.85 -6.57
C ARG A 118 10.05 7.55 -5.53
N VAL A 119 9.16 6.82 -4.86
CA VAL A 119 8.23 7.34 -3.86
C VAL A 119 8.86 7.19 -2.48
N ASP A 120 8.76 8.23 -1.66
CA ASP A 120 9.14 8.12 -0.24
C ASP A 120 8.12 7.27 0.51
N LEU A 121 8.49 6.05 0.84
CA LEU A 121 7.69 5.10 1.62
C LEU A 121 7.85 5.28 3.14
N ALA A 122 8.67 6.23 3.59
CA ALA A 122 8.89 6.49 5.02
C ALA A 122 7.72 7.20 5.72
N GLY A 123 6.54 7.23 5.07
CA GLY A 123 5.31 7.82 5.60
C GLY A 123 4.75 7.11 6.84
N GLY A 124 3.49 7.34 7.12
CA GLY A 124 2.78 6.68 8.24
C GLY A 124 2.84 7.45 9.56
N ARG A 125 3.50 8.60 9.59
CA ARG A 125 3.55 9.50 10.74
C ARG A 125 3.16 10.91 10.34
N VAL A 126 2.09 11.43 10.92
CA VAL A 126 1.64 12.81 10.68
C VAL A 126 1.90 13.64 11.91
N ARG A 127 2.57 14.78 11.70
CA ARG A 127 2.84 15.75 12.75
C ARG A 127 2.06 17.03 12.49
N ASP A 128 1.68 17.71 13.55
CA ASP A 128 1.07 19.04 13.45
C ASP A 128 2.13 20.12 13.16
N GLU A 129 1.67 21.38 13.07
CA GLU A 129 2.53 22.54 12.82
C GLU A 129 3.58 22.77 13.93
N ARG A 130 3.35 22.25 15.14
CA ARG A 130 4.26 22.30 16.28
C ARG A 130 5.24 21.12 16.32
N GLY A 131 5.18 20.21 15.33
CA GLY A 131 6.02 19.02 15.27
C GLY A 131 5.52 17.86 16.13
N THR A 132 4.41 18.00 16.83
CA THR A 132 3.83 16.94 17.67
C THR A 132 3.26 15.83 16.78
N LEU A 133 3.59 14.57 17.09
CA LEU A 133 3.06 13.41 16.40
C LEU A 133 1.57 13.27 16.69
N ARG A 134 0.72 13.29 15.68
CA ARG A 134 -0.75 13.26 15.80
C ARG A 134 -1.38 12.01 15.23
N LEU A 135 -0.74 11.36 14.29
CA LEU A 135 -1.27 10.16 13.66
C LEU A 135 -0.14 9.22 13.29
N VAL A 136 -0.32 7.95 13.61
CA VAL A 136 0.52 6.85 13.15
C VAL A 136 -0.35 5.85 12.42
N PHE A 137 0.06 5.48 11.21
CA PHE A 137 -0.57 4.41 10.46
C PHE A 137 0.50 3.57 9.77
N PRO A 138 0.30 2.26 9.68
CA PRO A 138 1.26 1.39 9.02
C PRO A 138 1.25 1.66 7.51
N VAL A 139 2.44 1.78 6.95
CA VAL A 139 2.68 1.92 5.52
C VAL A 139 3.45 0.68 5.07
N PRO A 140 3.13 0.10 3.90
CA PRO A 140 3.92 -1.00 3.36
C PRO A 140 5.39 -0.58 3.20
N LYS A 141 6.30 -1.44 3.60
CA LYS A 141 7.73 -1.27 3.39
C LYS A 141 8.11 -1.75 2.00
N TRP A 142 9.30 -1.35 1.54
CA TRP A 142 9.82 -1.79 0.25
C TRP A 142 9.87 -3.32 0.13
N GLU A 143 10.32 -3.99 1.19
CA GLU A 143 10.39 -5.44 1.27
C GLU A 143 9.02 -6.12 1.09
N ASP A 144 7.94 -5.49 1.57
CA ASP A 144 6.57 -6.02 1.41
C ASP A 144 6.15 -6.03 -0.06
N PHE A 145 6.59 -5.04 -0.85
CA PHE A 145 6.34 -5.01 -2.30
C PHE A 145 7.17 -6.06 -3.02
N LEU A 146 8.44 -6.23 -2.68
CA LEU A 146 9.30 -7.25 -3.29
C LEU A 146 8.80 -8.67 -3.01
N VAL A 147 8.43 -8.96 -1.76
CA VAL A 147 7.87 -10.26 -1.39
C VAL A 147 6.58 -10.53 -2.17
N LEU A 148 5.70 -9.53 -2.28
CA LEU A 148 4.47 -9.65 -3.05
C LEU A 148 4.75 -9.88 -4.55
N ALA A 149 5.68 -9.12 -5.12
CA ALA A 149 6.00 -9.15 -6.55
C ALA A 149 6.59 -10.49 -7.00
N PHE A 150 7.49 -11.05 -6.20
CA PHE A 150 8.35 -12.14 -6.66
C PHE A 150 8.11 -13.47 -5.96
N GLY A 151 7.58 -13.46 -4.73
CA GLY A 151 7.49 -14.66 -3.91
C GLY A 151 6.74 -15.80 -4.58
N GLU A 152 5.51 -15.55 -5.00
CA GLU A 152 4.64 -16.56 -5.62
C GLU A 152 5.03 -16.85 -7.07
N ILE A 153 5.39 -15.83 -7.87
CA ILE A 153 5.80 -16.01 -9.26
C ILE A 153 7.07 -16.88 -9.34
N ARG A 154 8.03 -16.64 -8.45
CA ARG A 154 9.24 -17.47 -8.36
C ARG A 154 8.91 -18.94 -8.08
N HIS A 155 7.95 -19.18 -7.20
CA HIS A 155 7.53 -20.55 -6.88
C HIS A 155 6.82 -21.21 -8.05
N CYS A 156 5.82 -20.56 -8.62
CA CYS A 156 5.03 -21.09 -9.75
C CYS A 156 5.83 -21.20 -11.04
N GLY A 157 6.78 -20.29 -11.27
CA GLY A 157 7.59 -20.22 -12.48
C GLY A 157 8.92 -20.99 -12.42
N ALA A 158 9.21 -21.72 -11.35
CA ALA A 158 10.50 -22.37 -11.14
C ALA A 158 10.90 -23.36 -12.26
N SER A 159 9.93 -24.00 -12.91
CA SER A 159 10.14 -24.91 -14.03
C SER A 159 10.24 -24.20 -15.40
N SER A 160 9.92 -22.92 -15.48
CA SER A 160 9.94 -22.14 -16.72
C SER A 160 11.26 -21.39 -16.89
N ILE A 161 12.04 -21.79 -17.91
CA ILE A 161 13.32 -21.11 -18.24
C ILE A 161 13.10 -19.63 -18.57
N GLN A 162 12.01 -19.27 -19.28
CA GLN A 162 11.69 -17.91 -19.67
C GLN A 162 11.44 -17.03 -18.43
N VAL A 163 10.60 -17.51 -17.51
CA VAL A 163 10.26 -16.81 -16.27
C VAL A 163 11.49 -16.64 -15.38
N MET A 164 12.28 -17.69 -15.22
CA MET A 164 13.49 -17.63 -14.38
C MET A 164 14.56 -16.70 -14.95
N ARG A 165 14.72 -16.65 -16.29
CA ARG A 165 15.61 -15.67 -16.94
C ARG A 165 15.12 -14.24 -16.73
N ARG A 166 13.81 -14.02 -16.86
CA ARG A 166 13.23 -12.68 -16.66
C ARG A 166 13.35 -12.21 -15.21
N LEU A 167 13.04 -13.10 -14.25
CA LEU A 167 13.24 -12.79 -12.81
C LEU A 167 14.69 -12.45 -12.49
N ARG A 168 15.64 -13.18 -13.09
CA ARG A 168 17.07 -12.87 -12.90
C ARG A 168 17.44 -11.50 -13.46
N ALA A 169 16.94 -11.14 -14.64
CA ALA A 169 17.20 -9.82 -15.23
C ALA A 169 16.69 -8.69 -14.33
N LEU A 170 15.45 -8.82 -13.82
CA LEU A 170 14.83 -7.86 -12.89
C LEU A 170 15.62 -7.60 -11.58
N LEU A 171 16.45 -8.53 -11.17
CA LEU A 171 17.25 -8.40 -9.95
C LEU A 171 18.65 -7.80 -10.21
N GLN A 172 18.98 -7.54 -11.48
CA GLN A 172 20.26 -6.98 -11.91
C GLN A 172 20.17 -5.50 -12.30
N ASP A 173 18.95 -5.01 -12.57
CA ASP A 173 18.61 -3.61 -12.88
C ASP A 173 18.22 -2.85 -11.60
#